data_d08dcd458cc9da0d5aa1baac631c657f
#
_entry.id   d08dcd458cc9da0d5aa1baac631c657f
#
_cell.length_a   1.000
_cell.length_b   1.000
_cell.length_c   1.000
_cell.angle_alpha   90.00
_cell.angle_beta   90.00
_cell.angle_gamma   90.00
#
_symmetry.space_group_name_H-M   'P 1'
#
loop_
_entity.id
_entity.type
_entity.pdbx_description
1 polymer ?
#
loop_
_entity_poly.entity_id
_entity_poly.type
_entity_poly.pdbx_seq_one_letter_code
_entity_poly.pdbx_strand_id
1 'polypeptide(L)' 'MDKKYEIIIFWSSEDNSYVAEVPELAGCMADGKTYREALGNAEQIIEEWIETATKLGRPIPQPRGRLAYA' A
#
# COMPACT_ATOMS: atom_id res chain seq x y z
N MET A 1 -4.94 10.06 -10.50
CA MET A 1 -3.64 10.03 -9.82
C MET A 1 -2.89 8.75 -10.16
N ASP A 2 -1.61 8.89 -10.35
CA ASP A 2 -0.76 7.77 -10.71
C ASP A 2 -0.34 7.01 -9.46
N LYS A 3 -0.76 5.77 -9.34
CA LYS A 3 -0.50 4.97 -8.14
C LYS A 3 0.44 3.82 -8.48
N LYS A 4 1.60 4.16 -8.93
CA LYS A 4 2.57 3.15 -9.36
C LYS A 4 3.46 2.65 -8.22
N TYR A 5 2.98 2.73 -6.99
CA TYR A 5 3.72 2.18 -5.86
C TYR A 5 3.68 0.65 -5.89
N GLU A 6 4.75 0.05 -5.43
CA GLU A 6 4.80 -1.39 -5.33
C GLU A 6 3.86 -1.87 -4.23
N ILE A 7 3.11 -2.93 -4.50
CA ILE A 7 2.21 -3.53 -3.53
C ILE A 7 2.62 -5.00 -3.39
N ILE A 8 2.89 -5.42 -2.16
CA ILE A 8 3.27 -6.80 -1.87
C ILE A 8 2.11 -7.45 -1.13
N ILE A 9 1.57 -8.52 -1.70
CA ILE A 9 0.43 -9.22 -1.09
C ILE A 9 0.87 -10.62 -0.68
N PHE A 10 0.58 -10.97 0.57
CA PHE A 10 0.93 -12.28 1.09
C PHE A 10 -0.14 -12.78 2.04
N TRP A 11 -0.16 -14.08 2.25
CA TRP A 11 -1.08 -14.68 3.21
C TRP A 11 -0.52 -14.54 4.62
N SER A 12 -1.35 -14.06 5.53
CA SER A 12 -0.99 -13.96 6.94
C SER A 12 -1.81 -14.97 7.74
N SER A 13 -1.15 -16.01 8.24
CA SER A 13 -1.84 -17.00 9.02
C SER A 13 -2.27 -16.46 10.40
N GLU A 14 -1.55 -15.48 10.91
CA GLU A 14 -1.93 -14.86 12.18
C GLU A 14 -3.23 -14.09 12.04
N ASP A 15 -3.40 -13.39 10.94
CA ASP A 15 -4.59 -12.58 10.68
C ASP A 15 -5.68 -13.36 9.95
N ASN A 16 -5.35 -14.55 9.49
CA ASN A 16 -6.25 -15.39 8.70
C ASN A 16 -6.79 -14.60 7.51
N SER A 17 -5.93 -13.85 6.85
CA SER A 17 -6.31 -13.03 5.71
C SER A 17 -5.08 -12.73 4.86
N TYR A 18 -5.33 -12.20 3.65
CA TYR A 18 -4.25 -11.69 2.82
C TYR A 18 -3.92 -10.28 3.29
N VAL A 19 -2.63 -9.97 3.33
CA VAL A 19 -2.17 -8.65 3.71
C VAL A 19 -1.48 -8.01 2.51
N ALA A 20 -1.77 -6.74 2.27
CA ALA A 20 -1.13 -5.97 1.23
C ALA A 20 -0.31 -4.86 1.88
N GLU A 21 0.97 -4.83 1.57
CA GLU A 21 1.88 -3.81 2.08
C GLU A 21 2.32 -2.91 0.95
N VAL A 22 2.44 -1.61 1.24
CA VAL A 22 2.99 -0.65 0.29
C VAL A 22 4.28 -0.13 0.92
N PRO A 23 5.43 -0.75 0.59
CA PRO A 23 6.67 -0.46 1.31
C PRO A 23 7.13 0.99 1.21
N GLU A 24 6.81 1.66 0.11
CA GLU A 24 7.28 3.03 -0.10
C GLU A 24 6.48 4.06 0.71
N LEU A 25 5.32 3.66 1.25
CA LEU A 25 4.50 4.56 2.04
C LEU A 25 4.45 4.03 3.47
N ALA A 26 5.05 4.75 4.39
CA ALA A 26 5.18 4.30 5.78
C ALA A 26 3.82 3.98 6.40
N GLY A 27 3.67 2.78 6.92
CA GLY A 27 2.45 2.35 7.58
C GLY A 27 1.27 2.07 6.66
N CYS A 28 1.49 2.07 5.35
CA CYS A 28 0.42 1.85 4.39
C CYS A 28 0.22 0.35 4.19
N MET A 29 -0.83 -0.19 4.78
CA MET A 29 -1.14 -1.62 4.72
C MET A 29 -2.65 -1.79 4.64
N ALA A 30 -3.06 -2.91 4.07
CA ALA A 30 -4.47 -3.26 4.00
C ALA A 30 -4.58 -4.78 4.08
N ASP A 31 -5.79 -5.29 4.23
CA ASP A 31 -6.01 -6.73 4.24
C ASP A 31 -7.28 -7.05 3.47
N GLY A 32 -7.49 -8.33 3.22
CA GLY A 32 -8.68 -8.80 2.55
C GLY A 32 -8.74 -10.30 2.55
N LYS A 33 -9.91 -10.82 2.20
CA LYS A 33 -10.14 -12.26 2.19
C LYS A 33 -9.63 -12.94 0.92
N THR A 34 -9.33 -12.15 -0.10
CA THR A 34 -8.76 -12.64 -1.34
C THR A 34 -7.64 -11.70 -1.76
N TYR A 35 -6.82 -12.15 -2.71
CA TYR A 35 -5.80 -11.26 -3.27
C TYR A 35 -6.44 -9.99 -3.84
N ARG A 36 -7.53 -10.17 -4.57
CA ARG A 36 -8.20 -9.03 -5.22
C ARG A 36 -8.73 -8.04 -4.20
N GLU A 37 -9.33 -8.55 -3.13
CA GLU A 37 -9.87 -7.69 -2.09
C GLU A 37 -8.75 -6.94 -1.39
N ALA A 38 -7.65 -7.62 -1.06
CA ALA A 38 -6.51 -6.95 -0.43
C ALA A 38 -5.93 -5.88 -1.34
N LEU A 39 -5.82 -6.16 -2.64
CA LEU A 39 -5.32 -5.19 -3.60
C LEU A 39 -6.22 -3.96 -3.67
N GLY A 40 -7.53 -4.17 -3.79
CA GLY A 40 -8.46 -3.04 -3.87
C GLY A 40 -8.43 -2.18 -2.63
N ASN A 41 -8.36 -2.83 -1.47
CA ASN A 41 -8.27 -2.10 -0.21
C ASN A 41 -6.95 -1.33 -0.11
N ALA A 42 -5.86 -1.92 -0.58
CA ALA A 42 -4.57 -1.24 -0.59
C ALA A 42 -4.60 0.00 -1.47
N GLU A 43 -5.22 -0.10 -2.63
CA GLU A 43 -5.32 1.04 -3.54
C GLU A 43 -6.07 2.20 -2.89
N GLN A 44 -7.13 1.89 -2.16
CA GLN A 44 -7.88 2.91 -1.46
C GLN A 44 -7.06 3.53 -0.33
N ILE A 45 -6.34 2.70 0.42
CA ILE A 45 -5.49 3.20 1.51
C ILE A 45 -4.38 4.10 0.96
N ILE A 46 -3.83 3.76 -0.21
CA ILE A 46 -2.83 4.62 -0.86
C ILE A 46 -3.41 6.01 -1.12
N GLU A 47 -4.62 6.08 -1.65
CA GLU A 47 -5.27 7.37 -1.90
C GLU A 47 -5.43 8.17 -0.61
N GLU A 48 -5.91 7.51 0.43
CA GLU A 48 -6.11 8.16 1.72
C GLU A 48 -4.79 8.62 2.33
N TRP A 49 -3.75 7.80 2.18
CA TRP A 49 -2.43 8.15 2.69
C TRP A 49 -1.90 9.41 2.02
N ILE A 50 -2.04 9.48 0.69
CA ILE A 50 -1.57 10.63 -0.07
C ILE A 50 -2.39 11.87 0.28
N GLU A 51 -3.69 11.72 0.41
CA GLU A 51 -4.56 12.84 0.78
C GLU A 51 -4.18 13.39 2.15
N THR A 52 -3.97 12.52 3.11
CA THR A 52 -3.58 12.92 4.45
C THR A 52 -2.21 13.61 4.45
N ALA A 53 -1.25 13.04 3.71
CA ALA A 53 0.09 13.65 3.63
C ALA A 53 0.02 15.03 3.01
N THR A 54 -0.82 15.18 1.98
CA THR A 54 -0.98 16.47 1.32
C THR A 54 -1.57 17.50 2.29
N LYS A 55 -2.57 17.11 3.05
CA LYS A 55 -3.19 18.01 4.01
C LYS A 55 -2.24 18.44 5.12
N LEU A 56 -1.35 17.53 5.51
CA LEU A 56 -0.40 17.81 6.58
C LEU A 56 0.89 18.44 6.07
N GLY A 57 1.01 18.63 4.77
CA GLY A 57 2.23 19.19 4.18
C GLY A 57 3.43 18.26 4.26
N ARG A 58 3.19 16.96 4.36
CA ARG A 58 4.28 15.98 4.41
C ARG A 58 4.75 15.62 3.01
N PRO A 59 6.02 15.28 2.86
CA PRO A 59 6.50 14.84 1.55
C PRO A 59 5.86 13.52 1.15
N ILE A 60 5.56 13.39 -0.14
CA ILE A 60 4.98 12.17 -0.70
C ILE A 60 6.07 11.51 -1.55
N PRO A 61 6.50 10.30 -1.19
CA PRO A 61 7.54 9.61 -1.97
C PRO A 61 7.09 9.37 -3.40
N GLN A 62 8.00 9.52 -4.33
CA GLN A 62 7.72 9.19 -5.73
C GLN A 62 7.69 7.67 -5.88
N PRO A 63 6.74 7.15 -6.66
CA PRO A 63 6.71 5.71 -6.91
C PRO A 63 7.96 5.30 -7.69
N ARG A 64 8.66 4.31 -7.16
CA ARG A 64 9.84 3.78 -7.82
C ARG A 64 9.55 2.57 -8.68
N GLY A 65 8.32 2.04 -8.58
CA GLY A 65 7.99 0.80 -9.18
C GLY A 65 8.55 -0.33 -8.35
N ARG A 66 9.40 -1.14 -8.93
CA ARG A 66 9.99 -2.24 -8.17
C ARG A 66 11.09 -1.72 -7.27
N LEU A 67 11.12 -2.19 -6.02
CA LEU A 67 12.18 -1.83 -5.10
C LEU A 67 13.51 -2.35 -5.64
N ALA A 68 14.49 -1.46 -5.70
CA ALA A 68 15.74 -1.74 -6.36
C ALA A 68 16.86 -2.06 -5.39
N TYR A 69 16.54 -2.62 -4.28
CA TYR A 69 17.58 -3.13 -3.42
C TYR A 69 17.59 -4.61 -3.59
N ALA A 70 18.61 -5.11 -3.62
CA ALA A 70 18.58 -6.56 -3.66
C ALA A 70 19.92 -6.97 -3.35
#